data_13794320fb26c9e5cfbe1367f0291d8d
#
_entry.id   13794320fb26c9e5cfbe1367f0291d8d
#
_cell.length_a   1.000
_cell.length_b   1.000
_cell.length_c   1.000
_cell.angle_alpha   90.00
_cell.angle_beta   90.00
_cell.angle_gamma   90.00
#
_symmetry.space_group_name_H-M   'P 1'
#
loop_
_entity.id
_entity.type
_entity.pdbx_description
1 polymer ?
#
loop_
_entity_poly.entity_id
_entity_poly.type
_entity_poly.pdbx_seq_one_letter_code
_entity_poly.pdbx_strand_id
1 'polypeptide(L)'
;TVLTDEDGNVYDLGGMEIIVRDWWSGDPAEPTNDYEEAREEYRDWIQETYNFTIKEQAISDWTSAPADFTEYATTGGDENYIFVVRDDPAITNAMTQGLMYDLSTLDCLDFNQPKFQKNKLHEQYTKGNSIYAMFAGDSEPRTGVYFNKRLLTEAGIDPESLYELQANHEWTWDKFTELMDTVQRDIDNDGVIDVYGVTQNSGNMISAAVWSNGGEYVGQKDGKYVYRLEDPETVEGLTWAVETVLAKYTLPYPDGAEWDYYKEAYKSGMAAFMVDDAYCAGDFLSEMEDDFGFVAFPMGPQSSEYTNC
;
A
#
# COMPACT_ATOMS: atom_id res chain seq x y z
N THR A 1 2.67 26.85 -14.40
CA THR A 1 2.15 27.47 -15.64
C THR A 1 0.64 27.46 -15.55
N VAL A 2 0.01 28.63 -15.72
CA VAL A 2 -1.47 28.74 -15.78
C VAL A 2 -1.95 28.22 -17.14
N LEU A 3 -2.97 27.37 -17.13
CA LEU A 3 -3.60 26.85 -18.34
C LEU A 3 -4.58 27.86 -18.90
N THR A 4 -4.58 28.02 -20.22
CA THR A 4 -5.44 28.93 -20.96
C THR A 4 -6.11 28.22 -22.12
N ASP A 5 -7.24 28.77 -22.56
CA ASP A 5 -7.90 28.37 -23.79
C ASP A 5 -7.12 28.85 -25.04
N GLU A 6 -7.66 28.55 -26.23
CA GLU A 6 -7.05 28.94 -27.51
C GLU A 6 -6.96 30.46 -27.71
N ASP A 7 -7.81 31.22 -27.03
CA ASP A 7 -7.84 32.69 -27.07
C ASP A 7 -6.93 33.32 -26.01
N GLY A 8 -6.27 32.51 -25.17
CA GLY A 8 -5.38 32.93 -24.10
C GLY A 8 -6.06 33.34 -22.80
N ASN A 9 -7.36 33.06 -22.64
CA ASN A 9 -8.07 33.30 -21.39
C ASN A 9 -7.80 32.15 -20.42
N VAL A 10 -7.62 32.45 -19.14
CA VAL A 10 -7.53 31.43 -18.09
C VAL A 10 -8.86 30.67 -18.03
N TYR A 11 -8.79 29.33 -17.93
CA TYR A 11 -10.01 28.52 -17.74
C TYR A 11 -10.73 28.95 -16.46
N ASP A 12 -12.05 29.06 -16.55
CA ASP A 12 -12.96 29.35 -15.44
C ASP A 12 -13.99 28.24 -15.32
N LEU A 13 -13.97 27.52 -14.19
CA LEU A 13 -14.89 26.41 -13.93
C LEU A 13 -16.19 26.87 -13.27
N GLY A 14 -16.42 28.20 -13.18
CA GLY A 14 -17.72 28.79 -12.79
C GLY A 14 -18.14 28.49 -11.37
N GLY A 15 -17.22 28.27 -10.46
CA GLY A 15 -17.51 27.89 -9.07
C GLY A 15 -17.91 26.42 -8.90
N MET A 16 -17.53 25.56 -9.84
CA MET A 16 -17.80 24.12 -9.77
C MET A 16 -17.23 23.52 -8.47
N GLU A 17 -18.02 22.70 -7.78
CA GLU A 17 -17.51 21.84 -6.72
C GLU A 17 -17.12 20.49 -7.30
N ILE A 18 -15.85 20.07 -7.12
CA ILE A 18 -15.33 18.76 -7.50
C ILE A 18 -15.14 17.96 -6.22
N ILE A 19 -15.76 16.79 -6.16
CA ILE A 19 -15.68 15.88 -5.02
C ILE A 19 -14.81 14.68 -5.38
N VAL A 20 -13.66 14.57 -4.73
CA VAL A 20 -12.84 13.36 -4.77
C VAL A 20 -13.45 12.36 -3.81
N ARG A 21 -14.04 11.31 -4.35
CA ARG A 21 -14.78 10.32 -3.60
C ARG A 21 -13.88 9.14 -3.29
N ASP A 22 -13.46 9.06 -2.06
CA ASP A 22 -12.58 8.02 -1.53
C ASP A 22 -13.29 7.21 -0.41
N TRP A 23 -12.54 6.48 0.42
CA TRP A 23 -13.05 5.67 1.53
C TRP A 23 -12.33 5.93 2.85
N TRP A 24 -11.47 6.95 2.94
CA TRP A 24 -10.66 7.22 4.14
C TRP A 24 -10.68 8.67 4.59
N SER A 25 -11.08 9.63 3.77
CA SER A 25 -11.06 11.05 4.13
C SER A 25 -11.94 11.33 5.34
N GLY A 26 -11.38 12.14 6.24
CA GLY A 26 -12.08 12.73 7.36
C GLY A 26 -12.30 14.22 7.18
N ASP A 27 -12.61 14.89 8.28
CA ASP A 27 -12.65 16.36 8.33
C ASP A 27 -11.25 16.92 8.01
N PRO A 28 -11.16 18.06 7.30
CA PRO A 28 -9.87 18.68 7.03
C PRO A 28 -9.10 18.95 8.33
N ALA A 29 -7.83 18.55 8.36
CA ALA A 29 -6.90 18.78 9.46
C ALA A 29 -5.85 19.82 9.07
N GLU A 30 -5.27 20.49 10.07
CA GLU A 30 -4.14 21.36 9.84
C GLU A 30 -2.92 20.57 9.35
N PRO A 31 -2.15 21.09 8.37
CA PRO A 31 -0.93 20.46 7.91
C PRO A 31 0.06 20.18 9.05
N THR A 32 0.71 19.05 9.01
CA THR A 32 1.67 18.61 10.05
C THR A 32 3.11 18.61 9.58
N ASN A 33 3.36 18.85 8.30
CA ASN A 33 4.69 18.86 7.68
C ASN A 33 4.73 19.74 6.43
N ASP A 34 5.94 20.09 5.99
CA ASP A 34 6.18 20.98 4.85
C ASP A 34 5.53 20.50 3.53
N TYR A 35 5.39 19.19 3.35
CA TYR A 35 4.74 18.63 2.16
C TYR A 35 3.23 18.91 2.17
N GLU A 36 2.59 18.72 3.30
CA GLU A 36 1.15 18.98 3.47
C GLU A 36 0.87 20.49 3.34
N GLU A 37 1.71 21.35 3.92
CA GLU A 37 1.62 22.80 3.75
C GLU A 37 1.70 23.19 2.26
N ALA A 38 2.71 22.69 1.54
CA ALA A 38 2.89 22.99 0.12
C ALA A 38 1.73 22.43 -0.74
N ARG A 39 1.16 21.30 -0.36
CA ARG A 39 -0.02 20.72 -1.02
C ARG A 39 -1.24 21.62 -0.85
N GLU A 40 -1.51 22.10 0.36
CA GLU A 40 -2.65 23.01 0.61
C GLU A 40 -2.46 24.35 -0.08
N GLU A 41 -1.26 24.96 -0.03
CA GLU A 41 -0.97 26.18 -0.80
C GLU A 41 -1.21 26.00 -2.31
N TYR A 42 -0.84 24.84 -2.86
CA TYR A 42 -1.08 24.53 -4.26
C TYR A 42 -2.58 24.34 -4.56
N ARG A 43 -3.32 23.67 -3.67
CA ARG A 43 -4.77 23.50 -3.78
C ARG A 43 -5.51 24.83 -3.79
N ASP A 44 -5.17 25.70 -2.87
CA ASP A 44 -5.74 27.05 -2.79
C ASP A 44 -5.45 27.82 -4.08
N TRP A 45 -4.20 27.80 -4.53
CA TRP A 45 -3.81 28.46 -5.76
C TRP A 45 -4.59 27.95 -7.00
N ILE A 46 -4.78 26.65 -7.18
CA ILE A 46 -5.51 26.15 -8.36
C ILE A 46 -7.02 26.44 -8.25
N GLN A 47 -7.60 26.36 -7.06
CA GLN A 47 -9.00 26.68 -6.82
C GLN A 47 -9.30 28.13 -7.13
N GLU A 48 -8.48 29.05 -6.64
CA GLU A 48 -8.60 30.49 -6.93
C GLU A 48 -8.34 30.77 -8.43
N THR A 49 -7.30 30.16 -9.03
CA THR A 49 -6.92 30.42 -10.41
C THR A 49 -8.00 30.01 -11.41
N TYR A 50 -8.68 28.88 -11.18
CA TYR A 50 -9.63 28.30 -12.11
C TYR A 50 -11.09 28.37 -11.64
N ASN A 51 -11.35 29.08 -10.53
CA ASN A 51 -12.67 29.29 -9.96
C ASN A 51 -13.46 28.01 -9.73
N PHE A 52 -12.96 27.15 -8.84
CA PHE A 52 -13.63 25.91 -8.42
C PHE A 52 -13.22 25.52 -6.99
N THR A 53 -13.83 24.48 -6.43
CA THR A 53 -13.49 23.94 -5.12
C THR A 53 -13.25 22.43 -5.20
N ILE A 54 -12.32 21.91 -4.40
CA ILE A 54 -12.06 20.48 -4.23
C ILE A 54 -12.47 20.07 -2.83
N LYS A 55 -13.24 18.98 -2.73
CA LYS A 55 -13.52 18.28 -1.48
C LYS A 55 -13.06 16.83 -1.59
N GLU A 56 -12.42 16.32 -0.57
CA GLU A 56 -12.23 14.89 -0.38
C GLU A 56 -13.34 14.39 0.53
N GLN A 57 -13.99 13.28 0.16
CA GLN A 57 -15.15 12.81 0.92
C GLN A 57 -15.27 11.28 0.87
N ALA A 58 -15.16 10.65 2.03
CA ALA A 58 -15.45 9.23 2.20
C ALA A 58 -16.98 9.02 2.30
N ILE A 59 -17.61 8.68 1.17
CA ILE A 59 -19.05 8.38 1.10
C ILE A 59 -19.32 6.91 1.39
N SER A 60 -18.36 6.05 1.06
CA SER A 60 -18.37 4.60 1.29
C SER A 60 -17.10 4.19 2.04
N ASP A 61 -17.04 2.95 2.48
CA ASP A 61 -15.85 2.36 3.10
C ASP A 61 -15.06 1.49 2.10
N TRP A 62 -13.92 0.97 2.54
CA TRP A 62 -13.09 0.08 1.73
C TRP A 62 -13.86 -1.08 1.09
N THR A 63 -14.78 -1.70 1.81
CA THR A 63 -15.52 -2.88 1.34
C THR A 63 -16.58 -2.50 0.32
N SER A 64 -17.31 -1.43 0.56
CA SER A 64 -18.45 -0.98 -0.24
C SER A 64 -18.08 -0.08 -1.42
N ALA A 65 -16.90 0.54 -1.43
CA ALA A 65 -16.49 1.50 -2.47
C ALA A 65 -16.60 0.98 -3.93
N PRO A 66 -16.23 -0.28 -4.27
CA PRO A 66 -16.40 -0.77 -5.64
C PRO A 66 -17.86 -0.90 -6.08
N ALA A 67 -18.75 -1.32 -5.17
CA ALA A 67 -20.18 -1.42 -5.45
C ALA A 67 -20.81 -0.04 -5.59
N ASP A 68 -20.43 0.89 -4.72
CA ASP A 68 -20.83 2.28 -4.73
C ASP A 68 -20.47 2.98 -6.05
N PHE A 69 -19.24 2.81 -6.53
CA PHE A 69 -18.84 3.30 -7.86
C PHE A 69 -19.73 2.73 -8.97
N THR A 70 -19.96 1.41 -8.97
CA THR A 70 -20.74 0.73 -10.01
C THR A 70 -22.20 1.19 -10.00
N GLU A 71 -22.78 1.41 -8.81
CA GLU A 71 -24.12 1.93 -8.65
C GLU A 71 -24.24 3.34 -9.22
N TYR A 72 -23.34 4.25 -8.82
CA TYR A 72 -23.34 5.62 -9.34
C TYR A 72 -23.10 5.68 -10.85
N ALA A 73 -22.13 4.92 -11.37
CA ALA A 73 -21.86 4.86 -12.81
C ALA A 73 -23.03 4.34 -13.64
N THR A 74 -23.94 3.58 -13.03
CA THR A 74 -25.14 3.03 -13.69
C THR A 74 -26.35 3.95 -13.56
N THR A 75 -26.53 4.56 -12.38
CA THR A 75 -27.70 5.41 -12.09
C THR A 75 -27.48 6.87 -12.50
N GLY A 76 -26.24 7.33 -12.44
CA GLY A 76 -25.87 8.72 -12.68
C GLY A 76 -26.24 9.66 -11.54
N GLY A 77 -25.88 10.91 -11.71
CA GLY A 77 -26.14 12.01 -10.79
C GLY A 77 -25.66 13.32 -11.42
N ASP A 78 -25.88 14.43 -10.73
CA ASP A 78 -25.49 15.77 -11.18
C ASP A 78 -24.17 16.25 -10.52
N GLU A 79 -23.58 15.43 -9.65
CA GLU A 79 -22.35 15.76 -8.94
C GLU A 79 -21.12 15.59 -9.82
N ASN A 80 -20.10 16.42 -9.55
CA ASN A 80 -18.80 16.33 -10.23
C ASN A 80 -17.86 15.43 -9.42
N TYR A 81 -18.06 14.11 -9.47
CA TYR A 81 -17.24 13.15 -8.77
C TYR A 81 -16.00 12.76 -9.56
N ILE A 82 -14.87 12.66 -8.83
CA ILE A 82 -13.70 11.90 -9.23
C ILE A 82 -13.60 10.73 -8.25
N PHE A 83 -13.81 9.51 -8.74
CA PHE A 83 -13.75 8.33 -7.91
C PHE A 83 -12.31 7.85 -7.73
N VAL A 84 -11.92 7.61 -6.50
CA VAL A 84 -10.77 6.76 -6.21
C VAL A 84 -11.23 5.32 -6.30
N VAL A 85 -10.55 4.54 -7.14
CA VAL A 85 -10.87 3.12 -7.34
C VAL A 85 -9.69 2.26 -6.91
N ARG A 86 -9.98 1.07 -6.42
CA ARG A 86 -8.98 0.08 -6.04
C ARG A 86 -9.08 -1.16 -6.92
N ASP A 87 -8.08 -2.02 -6.82
CA ASP A 87 -8.11 -3.32 -7.48
C ASP A 87 -9.25 -4.18 -6.91
N ASP A 88 -10.25 -4.43 -7.76
CA ASP A 88 -11.45 -5.19 -7.40
C ASP A 88 -12.14 -5.73 -8.66
N PRO A 89 -12.69 -6.96 -8.62
CA PRO A 89 -13.43 -7.51 -9.75
C PRO A 89 -14.61 -6.65 -10.21
N ALA A 90 -15.29 -5.92 -9.32
CA ALA A 90 -16.39 -5.03 -9.70
C ALA A 90 -15.90 -3.86 -10.55
N ILE A 91 -14.73 -3.28 -10.24
CA ILE A 91 -14.10 -2.21 -11.02
C ILE A 91 -13.64 -2.73 -12.38
N THR A 92 -13.03 -3.91 -12.44
CA THR A 92 -12.64 -4.55 -13.72
C THR A 92 -13.86 -4.85 -14.57
N ASN A 93 -14.96 -5.29 -13.99
CA ASN A 93 -16.22 -5.50 -14.68
C ASN A 93 -16.82 -4.17 -15.19
N ALA A 94 -16.83 -3.12 -14.38
CA ALA A 94 -17.29 -1.79 -14.78
C ALA A 94 -16.50 -1.26 -15.98
N MET A 95 -15.18 -1.41 -15.98
CA MET A 95 -14.33 -1.08 -17.11
C MET A 95 -14.73 -1.85 -18.38
N THR A 96 -14.94 -3.17 -18.27
CA THR A 96 -15.29 -4.00 -19.43
C THR A 96 -16.69 -3.73 -19.98
N GLN A 97 -17.60 -3.25 -19.13
CA GLN A 97 -18.97 -2.89 -19.49
C GLN A 97 -19.11 -1.44 -20.01
N GLY A 98 -18.03 -0.67 -20.02
CA GLY A 98 -18.04 0.71 -20.51
C GLY A 98 -18.65 1.72 -19.52
N LEU A 99 -18.60 1.42 -18.23
CA LEU A 99 -19.07 2.32 -17.18
C LEU A 99 -18.00 3.32 -16.71
N MET A 100 -16.77 3.19 -17.19
CA MET A 100 -15.67 4.12 -16.88
C MET A 100 -15.38 5.00 -18.10
N TYR A 101 -15.00 6.25 -17.82
CA TYR A 101 -14.63 7.20 -18.86
C TYR A 101 -13.25 6.84 -19.46
N ASP A 102 -13.11 6.95 -20.77
CA ASP A 102 -11.82 6.72 -21.46
C ASP A 102 -10.93 7.95 -21.35
N LEU A 103 -10.02 7.92 -20.39
CA LEU A 103 -9.07 9.01 -20.11
C LEU A 103 -8.08 9.25 -21.27
N SER A 104 -7.86 8.28 -22.16
CA SER A 104 -6.99 8.44 -23.32
C SER A 104 -7.54 9.42 -24.35
N THR A 105 -8.82 9.78 -24.25
CA THR A 105 -9.48 10.78 -25.10
C THR A 105 -9.29 12.22 -24.63
N LEU A 106 -8.66 12.42 -23.48
CA LEU A 106 -8.43 13.75 -22.91
C LEU A 106 -7.07 14.30 -23.34
N ASP A 107 -7.07 15.32 -24.16
CA ASP A 107 -5.84 15.96 -24.69
C ASP A 107 -4.93 16.56 -23.57
N CYS A 108 -5.49 16.81 -22.38
CA CYS A 108 -4.73 17.30 -21.22
C CYS A 108 -3.93 16.21 -20.50
N LEU A 109 -4.15 14.92 -20.81
CA LEU A 109 -3.47 13.79 -20.20
C LEU A 109 -2.49 13.13 -21.18
N ASP A 110 -1.21 13.38 -20.98
CA ASP A 110 -0.15 12.65 -21.71
C ASP A 110 0.44 11.57 -20.79
N PHE A 111 0.01 10.34 -20.98
CA PHE A 111 0.45 9.18 -20.18
C PHE A 111 1.92 8.79 -20.40
N ASN A 112 2.63 9.41 -21.34
CA ASN A 112 4.09 9.25 -21.49
C ASN A 112 4.88 10.14 -20.50
N GLN A 113 4.23 11.05 -19.80
CA GLN A 113 4.92 11.89 -18.83
C GLN A 113 5.50 11.07 -17.67
N PRO A 114 6.65 11.49 -17.12
CA PRO A 114 7.32 10.75 -16.04
C PRO A 114 6.43 10.42 -14.83
N LYS A 115 5.51 11.33 -14.48
CA LYS A 115 4.57 11.13 -13.36
C LYS A 115 3.66 9.89 -13.50
N PHE A 116 3.36 9.47 -14.74
CA PHE A 116 2.59 8.26 -15.02
C PHE A 116 3.51 7.07 -15.28
N GLN A 117 4.69 7.30 -15.87
CA GLN A 117 5.61 6.23 -16.24
C GLN A 117 6.40 5.67 -15.05
N LYS A 118 6.51 6.39 -13.95
CA LYS A 118 7.18 5.92 -12.73
C LYS A 118 6.50 4.69 -12.12
N ASN A 119 5.17 4.72 -11.99
CA ASN A 119 4.40 3.65 -11.36
C ASN A 119 3.68 2.73 -12.34
N LYS A 120 3.34 3.24 -13.55
CA LYS A 120 2.62 2.51 -14.61
C LYS A 120 1.28 1.89 -14.19
N LEU A 121 0.68 2.35 -13.09
CA LEU A 121 -0.57 1.77 -12.58
C LEU A 121 -1.74 1.90 -13.57
N HIS A 122 -1.70 2.89 -14.47
CA HIS A 122 -2.68 3.01 -15.54
C HIS A 122 -2.70 1.79 -16.48
N GLU A 123 -1.60 1.03 -16.60
CA GLU A 123 -1.54 -0.18 -17.44
C GLU A 123 -2.51 -1.26 -16.98
N GLN A 124 -2.79 -1.34 -15.65
CA GLN A 124 -3.76 -2.29 -15.08
C GLN A 124 -5.20 -2.01 -15.51
N TYR A 125 -5.50 -0.72 -15.81
CA TYR A 125 -6.81 -0.27 -16.24
C TYR A 125 -6.84 0.13 -17.71
N THR A 126 -6.03 -0.56 -18.53
CA THR A 126 -5.95 -0.34 -19.96
C THR A 126 -6.60 -1.51 -20.72
N LYS A 127 -7.45 -1.19 -21.70
CA LYS A 127 -8.04 -2.17 -22.61
C LYS A 127 -7.88 -1.71 -24.06
N GLY A 128 -7.05 -2.41 -24.80
CA GLY A 128 -6.66 -1.94 -26.15
C GLY A 128 -5.85 -0.65 -26.07
N ASN A 129 -6.38 0.45 -26.61
CA ASN A 129 -5.75 1.76 -26.55
C ASN A 129 -6.43 2.70 -25.53
N SER A 130 -7.46 2.25 -24.85
CA SER A 130 -8.25 3.04 -23.91
C SER A 130 -7.74 2.87 -22.48
N ILE A 131 -7.60 3.96 -21.74
CA ILE A 131 -7.13 4.02 -20.35
C ILE A 131 -8.27 4.52 -19.47
N TYR A 132 -8.61 3.79 -18.42
CA TYR A 132 -9.81 4.04 -17.62
C TYR A 132 -9.54 4.50 -16.18
N ALA A 133 -8.31 4.36 -15.70
CA ALA A 133 -7.89 4.91 -14.42
C ALA A 133 -6.42 5.32 -14.48
N MET A 134 -6.01 6.20 -13.57
CA MET A 134 -4.64 6.69 -13.50
C MET A 134 -4.22 6.94 -12.05
N PHE A 135 -2.92 6.93 -11.84
CA PHE A 135 -2.28 7.42 -10.63
C PHE A 135 -1.04 8.26 -11.03
N ALA A 136 -0.90 9.45 -10.50
CA ALA A 136 0.15 10.41 -10.86
C ALA A 136 1.13 10.66 -9.70
N GLY A 137 1.36 9.66 -8.86
CA GLY A 137 2.30 9.71 -7.75
C GLY A 137 3.51 8.80 -7.96
N ASP A 138 4.46 8.87 -7.04
CA ASP A 138 5.51 7.87 -6.93
C ASP A 138 4.92 6.57 -6.37
N SER A 139 5.42 5.42 -6.83
CA SER A 139 5.16 4.16 -6.13
C SER A 139 5.84 4.24 -4.77
N GLU A 140 5.06 4.12 -3.72
CA GLU A 140 5.65 3.90 -2.41
C GLU A 140 6.04 2.44 -2.23
N PRO A 141 7.05 2.14 -1.39
CA PRO A 141 7.31 0.79 -0.93
C PRO A 141 6.03 0.25 -0.25
N ARG A 142 5.50 -0.87 -0.76
CA ARG A 142 4.27 -1.41 -0.18
C ARG A 142 4.61 -2.23 1.06
N THR A 143 4.69 -3.52 0.92
CA THR A 143 4.93 -4.42 2.04
C THR A 143 6.41 -4.48 2.40
N GLY A 144 6.71 -4.21 3.67
CA GLY A 144 8.05 -4.31 4.24
C GLY A 144 8.00 -4.82 5.68
N VAL A 145 9.09 -4.66 6.38
CA VAL A 145 9.23 -5.11 7.77
C VAL A 145 9.54 -3.92 8.67
N TYR A 146 8.60 -3.60 9.55
CA TYR A 146 8.83 -2.71 10.68
C TYR A 146 9.55 -3.46 11.79
N PHE A 147 10.42 -2.77 12.51
CA PHE A 147 11.11 -3.34 13.68
C PHE A 147 11.13 -2.36 14.85
N ASN A 148 10.87 -2.88 16.03
CA ASN A 148 10.92 -2.12 17.28
C ASN A 148 12.37 -2.05 17.78
N LYS A 149 12.97 -0.85 17.78
CA LYS A 149 14.38 -0.65 18.13
C LYS A 149 14.69 -1.01 19.58
N ARG A 150 13.77 -0.74 20.51
CA ARG A 150 13.95 -1.12 21.93
C ARG A 150 13.99 -2.64 22.08
N LEU A 151 13.03 -3.37 21.52
CA LEU A 151 12.95 -4.83 21.65
C LEU A 151 14.15 -5.55 21.02
N LEU A 152 14.67 -5.04 19.87
CA LEU A 152 15.90 -5.54 19.30
C LEU A 152 17.09 -5.31 20.22
N THR A 153 17.25 -4.10 20.76
CA THR A 153 18.34 -3.75 21.70
C THR A 153 18.32 -4.63 22.95
N GLU A 154 17.14 -4.86 23.52
CA GLU A 154 16.96 -5.75 24.67
C GLU A 154 17.32 -7.21 24.36
N ALA A 155 17.16 -7.64 23.10
CA ALA A 155 17.60 -8.95 22.63
C ALA A 155 19.09 -9.01 22.25
N GLY A 156 19.82 -7.89 22.40
CA GLY A 156 21.24 -7.80 22.08
C GLY A 156 21.53 -7.58 20.59
N ILE A 157 20.54 -7.16 19.81
CA ILE A 157 20.65 -6.84 18.38
C ILE A 157 20.80 -5.32 18.24
N ASP A 158 21.80 -4.86 17.46
CA ASP A 158 21.88 -3.47 17.06
C ASP A 158 20.80 -3.18 16.00
N PRO A 159 19.81 -2.32 16.27
CA PRO A 159 18.76 -2.02 15.33
C PRO A 159 19.24 -1.42 14.00
N GLU A 160 20.33 -0.65 14.03
CA GLU A 160 20.88 -0.03 12.82
C GLU A 160 21.52 -1.07 11.87
N SER A 161 21.90 -2.25 12.40
CA SER A 161 22.42 -3.35 11.58
C SER A 161 21.43 -3.85 10.50
N LEU A 162 20.12 -3.66 10.69
CA LEU A 162 19.13 -4.07 9.70
C LEU A 162 19.25 -3.27 8.40
N TYR A 163 19.56 -1.97 8.50
CA TYR A 163 19.80 -1.14 7.33
C TYR A 163 21.08 -1.54 6.60
N GLU A 164 22.13 -1.93 7.35
CA GLU A 164 23.37 -2.44 6.78
C GLU A 164 23.16 -3.79 6.06
N LEU A 165 22.40 -4.69 6.67
CA LEU A 165 22.02 -5.97 6.04
C LEU A 165 21.28 -5.74 4.74
N GLN A 166 20.32 -4.81 4.71
CA GLN A 166 19.61 -4.46 3.48
C GLN A 166 20.54 -3.86 2.43
N ALA A 167 21.38 -2.89 2.81
CA ALA A 167 22.29 -2.22 1.89
C ALA A 167 23.31 -3.18 1.26
N ASN A 168 23.70 -4.23 2.00
CA ASN A 168 24.66 -5.24 1.56
C ASN A 168 24.02 -6.45 0.85
N HIS A 169 22.68 -6.47 0.65
CA HIS A 169 21.93 -7.63 0.13
C HIS A 169 22.06 -8.89 1.01
N GLU A 170 22.20 -8.69 2.33
CA GLU A 170 22.30 -9.77 3.33
C GLU A 170 21.00 -9.94 4.12
N TRP A 171 19.99 -9.06 3.88
CA TRP A 171 18.66 -9.13 4.49
C TRP A 171 17.82 -10.18 3.76
N THR A 172 17.86 -11.43 4.27
CA THR A 172 17.26 -12.62 3.68
C THR A 172 16.26 -13.29 4.62
N TRP A 173 15.47 -14.24 4.14
CA TRP A 173 14.58 -15.05 4.97
C TRP A 173 15.31 -15.74 6.12
N ASP A 174 16.50 -16.30 5.86
CA ASP A 174 17.31 -16.95 6.90
C ASP A 174 17.71 -15.95 7.98
N LYS A 175 18.13 -14.73 7.59
CA LYS A 175 18.49 -13.70 8.54
C LYS A 175 17.27 -13.21 9.32
N PHE A 176 16.14 -13.02 8.68
CA PHE A 176 14.90 -12.64 9.36
C PHE A 176 14.44 -13.71 10.35
N THR A 177 14.52 -14.97 9.96
CA THR A 177 14.20 -16.11 10.84
C THR A 177 15.13 -16.17 12.06
N GLU A 178 16.46 -15.99 11.87
CA GLU A 178 17.45 -15.90 12.94
C GLU A 178 17.12 -14.76 13.95
N LEU A 179 16.74 -13.59 13.42
CA LEU A 179 16.39 -12.46 14.27
C LEU A 179 15.08 -12.69 15.01
N MET A 180 14.04 -13.27 14.36
CA MET A 180 12.81 -13.65 15.04
C MET A 180 13.04 -14.67 16.17
N ASP A 181 13.90 -15.66 15.95
CA ASP A 181 14.32 -16.61 16.98
C ASP A 181 15.00 -15.93 18.17
N THR A 182 15.80 -14.91 17.89
CA THR A 182 16.57 -14.19 18.93
C THR A 182 15.68 -13.28 19.79
N VAL A 183 14.69 -12.62 19.17
CA VAL A 183 13.82 -11.66 19.88
C VAL A 183 12.66 -12.33 20.59
N GLN A 184 12.19 -13.49 20.10
CA GLN A 184 11.05 -14.19 20.69
C GLN A 184 11.43 -14.75 22.06
N ARG A 185 10.71 -14.35 23.11
CA ARG A 185 11.09 -14.74 24.47
C ARG A 185 9.92 -14.73 25.45
N ASP A 186 10.03 -15.62 26.41
CA ASP A 186 9.29 -15.67 27.67
C ASP A 186 10.19 -14.98 28.71
N ILE A 187 9.83 -13.78 29.16
CA ILE A 187 10.67 -12.93 30.03
C ILE A 187 10.62 -13.40 31.50
N ASP A 188 9.44 -13.79 31.93
CA ASP A 188 9.22 -14.16 33.36
C ASP A 188 9.29 -15.68 33.60
N ASN A 189 9.48 -16.49 32.56
CA ASN A 189 9.60 -17.94 32.54
C ASN A 189 8.32 -18.66 33.07
N ASP A 190 7.16 -18.11 32.76
CA ASP A 190 5.87 -18.72 33.08
C ASP A 190 5.38 -19.72 32.04
N GLY A 191 6.08 -19.83 30.92
CA GLY A 191 5.78 -20.71 29.78
C GLY A 191 4.92 -20.06 28.72
N VAL A 192 4.63 -18.76 28.82
CA VAL A 192 3.95 -17.96 27.84
C VAL A 192 4.95 -17.00 27.16
N ILE A 193 4.85 -16.82 25.87
CA ILE A 193 5.69 -15.86 25.16
C ILE A 193 5.20 -14.44 25.46
N ASP A 194 6.07 -13.57 25.97
CA ASP A 194 5.80 -12.15 26.23
C ASP A 194 6.10 -11.28 25.02
N VAL A 195 7.16 -11.63 24.29
CA VAL A 195 7.56 -10.92 23.06
C VAL A 195 7.60 -11.93 21.92
N TYR A 196 6.71 -11.76 20.97
CA TYR A 196 6.68 -12.57 19.76
C TYR A 196 7.68 -12.06 18.71
N GLY A 197 8.12 -12.97 17.83
CA GLY A 197 8.99 -12.61 16.73
C GLY A 197 8.32 -11.57 15.80
N VAL A 198 7.11 -11.86 15.35
CA VAL A 198 6.44 -11.02 14.37
C VAL A 198 4.93 -10.97 14.58
N THR A 199 4.34 -9.88 14.13
CA THR A 199 2.91 -9.72 13.88
C THR A 199 2.70 -9.17 12.47
N GLN A 200 1.55 -9.37 11.84
CA GLN A 200 1.40 -9.02 10.41
C GLN A 200 -0.04 -9.01 9.90
N ASN A 201 -0.22 -8.31 8.78
CA ASN A 201 -1.29 -8.63 7.84
C ASN A 201 -0.94 -9.93 7.11
N SER A 202 -1.69 -11.01 7.37
CA SER A 202 -1.36 -12.33 6.82
C SER A 202 -1.40 -12.39 5.30
N GLY A 203 -2.29 -11.62 4.66
CA GLY A 203 -2.37 -11.54 3.20
C GLY A 203 -1.11 -10.91 2.60
N ASN A 204 -0.68 -9.79 3.16
CA ASN A 204 0.54 -9.09 2.75
C ASN A 204 1.78 -9.97 2.99
N MET A 205 1.88 -10.59 4.17
CA MET A 205 2.99 -11.49 4.51
C MET A 205 3.14 -12.65 3.52
N ILE A 206 2.04 -13.35 3.21
CA ILE A 206 2.05 -14.51 2.30
C ILE A 206 2.43 -14.08 0.88
N SER A 207 1.85 -12.98 0.39
CA SER A 207 2.13 -12.47 -0.94
C SER A 207 3.58 -11.98 -1.07
N ALA A 208 4.07 -11.23 -0.08
CA ALA A 208 5.44 -10.75 -0.06
C ALA A 208 6.46 -11.90 -0.02
N ALA A 209 6.16 -12.98 0.72
CA ALA A 209 7.00 -14.17 0.74
C ALA A 209 7.09 -14.83 -0.65
N VAL A 210 5.97 -14.95 -1.36
CA VAL A 210 5.98 -15.51 -2.72
C VAL A 210 6.80 -14.62 -3.67
N TRP A 211 6.53 -13.33 -3.70
CA TRP A 211 7.18 -12.41 -4.65
C TRP A 211 8.66 -12.19 -4.33
N SER A 212 9.04 -12.11 -3.07
CA SER A 212 10.44 -11.96 -2.67
C SER A 212 11.31 -13.19 -2.99
N ASN A 213 10.67 -14.31 -3.32
CA ASN A 213 11.33 -15.54 -3.79
C ASN A 213 11.30 -15.69 -5.33
N GLY A 214 10.80 -14.68 -6.06
CA GLY A 214 10.62 -14.77 -7.51
C GLY A 214 9.41 -15.60 -7.94
N GLY A 215 8.54 -15.97 -7.01
CA GLY A 215 7.29 -16.67 -7.29
C GLY A 215 6.20 -15.74 -7.84
N GLU A 216 5.18 -16.31 -8.45
CA GLU A 216 4.02 -15.62 -9.00
C GLU A 216 2.76 -16.46 -8.81
N TYR A 217 1.60 -15.82 -8.68
CA TYR A 217 0.31 -16.52 -8.70
C TYR A 217 -0.19 -16.75 -10.12
N VAL A 218 0.01 -15.75 -10.97
CA VAL A 218 -0.36 -15.75 -12.39
C VAL A 218 0.78 -15.11 -13.17
N GLY A 219 1.28 -15.79 -14.18
CA GLY A 219 2.28 -15.26 -15.10
C GLY A 219 1.72 -15.07 -16.52
N GLN A 220 2.59 -14.69 -17.45
CA GLN A 220 2.26 -14.63 -18.87
C GLN A 220 3.21 -15.49 -19.68
N LYS A 221 2.66 -16.25 -20.63
CA LYS A 221 3.43 -17.02 -21.61
C LYS A 221 2.73 -16.93 -22.97
N ASP A 222 3.49 -16.50 -23.99
CA ASP A 222 2.98 -16.32 -25.37
C ASP A 222 1.70 -15.45 -25.43
N GLY A 223 1.64 -14.38 -24.62
CA GLY A 223 0.50 -13.46 -24.55
C GLY A 223 -0.74 -14.03 -23.86
N LYS A 224 -0.63 -15.15 -23.15
CA LYS A 224 -1.70 -15.75 -22.37
C LYS A 224 -1.35 -15.81 -20.90
N TYR A 225 -2.36 -15.62 -20.06
CA TYR A 225 -2.20 -15.86 -18.63
C TYR A 225 -2.02 -17.34 -18.35
N VAL A 226 -1.07 -17.66 -17.47
CA VAL A 226 -0.77 -19.00 -17.01
C VAL A 226 -0.78 -19.07 -15.49
N TYR A 227 -1.28 -20.16 -14.97
CA TYR A 227 -1.28 -20.50 -13.56
C TYR A 227 0.15 -20.80 -13.07
N ARG A 228 0.56 -20.22 -11.93
CA ARG A 228 1.92 -20.31 -11.40
C ARG A 228 1.99 -20.77 -9.92
N LEU A 229 0.86 -21.12 -9.31
CA LEU A 229 0.82 -21.50 -7.89
C LEU A 229 1.54 -22.83 -7.60
N GLU A 230 1.80 -23.66 -8.61
CA GLU A 230 2.53 -24.93 -8.46
C GLU A 230 4.02 -24.81 -8.80
N ASP A 231 4.47 -23.63 -9.19
CA ASP A 231 5.88 -23.40 -9.48
C ASP A 231 6.72 -23.49 -8.19
N PRO A 232 7.93 -24.08 -8.26
CA PRO A 232 8.73 -24.32 -7.05
C PRO A 232 8.97 -23.09 -6.20
N GLU A 233 9.25 -21.94 -6.82
CA GLU A 233 9.51 -20.66 -6.14
C GLU A 233 8.28 -20.17 -5.38
N THR A 234 7.08 -20.33 -5.96
CA THR A 234 5.81 -19.98 -5.35
C THR A 234 5.50 -20.90 -4.16
N VAL A 235 5.63 -22.20 -4.35
CA VAL A 235 5.40 -23.20 -3.29
C VAL A 235 6.37 -23.00 -2.13
N GLU A 236 7.65 -22.73 -2.41
CA GLU A 236 8.66 -22.44 -1.39
C GLU A 236 8.29 -21.19 -0.58
N GLY A 237 7.84 -20.11 -1.25
CA GLY A 237 7.38 -18.88 -0.58
C GLY A 237 6.17 -19.13 0.32
N LEU A 238 5.16 -19.83 -0.17
CA LEU A 238 3.98 -20.21 0.61
C LEU A 238 4.36 -21.07 1.81
N THR A 239 5.25 -22.04 1.62
CA THR A 239 5.69 -22.96 2.68
C THR A 239 6.45 -22.22 3.76
N TRP A 240 7.41 -21.36 3.41
CA TRP A 240 8.15 -20.57 4.40
C TRP A 240 7.22 -19.63 5.17
N ALA A 241 6.32 -18.91 4.49
CA ALA A 241 5.36 -18.04 5.16
C ALA A 241 4.50 -18.80 6.17
N VAL A 242 3.92 -19.93 5.79
CA VAL A 242 2.94 -20.66 6.62
C VAL A 242 3.64 -21.51 7.69
N GLU A 243 4.63 -22.33 7.33
CA GLU A 243 5.21 -23.31 8.23
C GLU A 243 6.34 -22.74 9.11
N THR A 244 6.95 -21.63 8.68
CA THR A 244 8.02 -20.96 9.45
C THR A 244 7.47 -19.73 10.16
N VAL A 245 7.03 -18.71 9.43
CA VAL A 245 6.68 -17.43 10.05
C VAL A 245 5.37 -17.53 10.82
N LEU A 246 4.28 -17.90 10.15
CA LEU A 246 2.95 -17.94 10.79
C LEU A 246 2.88 -18.99 11.90
N ALA A 247 3.47 -20.16 11.71
CA ALA A 247 3.36 -21.24 12.68
C ALA A 247 4.26 -21.07 13.92
N LYS A 248 5.41 -20.36 13.81
CA LYS A 248 6.40 -20.36 14.90
C LYS A 248 6.60 -19.00 15.57
N TYR A 249 6.46 -17.91 14.84
CA TYR A 249 6.88 -16.58 15.31
C TYR A 249 5.73 -15.57 15.42
N THR A 250 4.57 -15.90 14.85
CA THR A 250 3.44 -14.99 14.81
C THR A 250 2.71 -14.89 16.14
N LEU A 251 2.47 -13.66 16.57
CA LEU A 251 1.59 -13.39 17.70
C LEU A 251 0.17 -13.90 17.43
N PRO A 252 -0.38 -14.77 18.31
CA PRO A 252 -1.74 -15.25 18.16
C PRO A 252 -2.77 -14.15 18.48
N TYR A 253 -3.86 -14.11 17.72
CA TYR A 253 -4.96 -13.18 18.02
C TYR A 253 -5.80 -13.70 19.18
N PRO A 254 -6.17 -12.82 20.12
CA PRO A 254 -7.17 -13.14 21.14
C PRO A 254 -8.54 -13.41 20.50
N ASP A 255 -9.35 -14.23 21.17
CA ASP A 255 -10.72 -14.47 20.73
C ASP A 255 -11.51 -13.16 20.67
N GLY A 256 -12.12 -12.88 19.52
CA GLY A 256 -12.91 -11.68 19.29
C GLY A 256 -12.10 -10.41 19.00
N ALA A 257 -10.79 -10.52 18.80
CA ALA A 257 -9.99 -9.39 18.35
C ALA A 257 -10.41 -8.88 16.98
N GLU A 258 -10.28 -7.57 16.78
CA GLU A 258 -10.50 -6.94 15.46
C GLU A 258 -9.47 -7.44 14.46
N TRP A 259 -9.79 -7.31 13.17
CA TRP A 259 -8.96 -7.82 12.07
C TRP A 259 -7.54 -7.21 12.04
N ASP A 260 -7.38 -6.00 12.55
CA ASP A 260 -6.12 -5.21 12.58
C ASP A 260 -5.42 -5.22 13.95
N TYR A 261 -5.83 -6.12 14.84
CA TYR A 261 -5.21 -6.26 16.18
C TYR A 261 -3.69 -6.34 16.15
N TYR A 262 -3.11 -6.87 15.09
CA TYR A 262 -1.66 -6.96 14.93
C TYR A 262 -0.94 -5.59 15.01
N LYS A 263 -1.62 -4.51 14.60
CA LYS A 263 -1.08 -3.15 14.67
C LYS A 263 -0.98 -2.69 16.13
N GLU A 264 -2.05 -2.86 16.89
CA GLU A 264 -2.06 -2.52 18.32
C GLU A 264 -1.06 -3.38 19.12
N ALA A 265 -0.93 -4.63 18.76
CA ALA A 265 0.05 -5.54 19.38
C ALA A 265 1.50 -5.09 19.12
N TYR A 266 1.80 -4.60 17.90
CA TYR A 266 3.10 -4.04 17.58
C TYR A 266 3.36 -2.73 18.34
N LYS A 267 2.42 -1.80 18.36
CA LYS A 267 2.51 -0.53 19.09
C LYS A 267 2.77 -0.74 20.58
N SER A 268 2.15 -1.74 21.19
CA SER A 268 2.30 -2.07 22.60
C SER A 268 3.56 -2.89 22.93
N GLY A 269 4.39 -3.22 21.94
CA GLY A 269 5.63 -3.96 22.14
C GLY A 269 5.45 -5.47 22.40
N MET A 270 4.34 -6.06 21.98
CA MET A 270 4.10 -7.51 22.08
C MET A 270 4.79 -8.31 20.97
N ALA A 271 5.26 -7.66 19.92
CA ALA A 271 6.03 -8.27 18.84
C ALA A 271 7.18 -7.35 18.42
N ALA A 272 8.35 -7.94 18.12
CA ALA A 272 9.54 -7.18 17.75
C ALA A 272 9.50 -6.70 16.29
N PHE A 273 8.85 -7.45 15.42
CA PHE A 273 8.66 -7.10 14.02
C PHE A 273 7.19 -7.03 13.65
N MET A 274 6.89 -6.22 12.62
CA MET A 274 5.57 -6.20 11.98
C MET A 274 5.74 -6.16 10.46
N VAL A 275 5.01 -7.04 9.76
CA VAL A 275 4.96 -7.03 8.29
C VAL A 275 3.68 -6.37 7.84
N ASP A 276 3.81 -5.20 7.22
CA ASP A 276 2.69 -4.46 6.63
C ASP A 276 3.20 -3.40 5.64
N ASP A 277 2.25 -2.68 5.04
CA ASP A 277 2.52 -1.64 4.05
C ASP A 277 3.13 -0.37 4.69
N ALA A 278 3.93 0.33 3.89
CA ALA A 278 4.68 1.51 4.33
C ALA A 278 3.80 2.66 4.88
N TYR A 279 2.54 2.78 4.42
CA TYR A 279 1.63 3.83 4.89
C TYR A 279 1.36 3.78 6.39
N CYS A 280 1.46 2.59 7.00
CA CYS A 280 1.23 2.41 8.44
C CYS A 280 2.13 3.30 9.32
N ALA A 281 3.27 3.74 8.81
CA ALA A 281 4.16 4.64 9.53
C ALA A 281 3.51 6.01 9.82
N GLY A 282 2.67 6.51 8.92
CA GLY A 282 1.96 7.78 9.08
C GLY A 282 0.76 7.71 10.02
N ASP A 283 0.04 6.59 9.98
CA ASP A 283 -1.24 6.46 10.68
C ASP A 283 -1.08 6.22 12.17
N PHE A 284 -0.65 5.02 12.54
CA PHE A 284 -0.67 4.57 13.94
C PHE A 284 0.69 4.59 14.62
N LEU A 285 1.80 4.52 13.87
CA LEU A 285 3.14 4.47 14.46
C LEU A 285 3.59 5.84 15.00
N SER A 286 2.95 6.94 14.60
CA SER A 286 3.17 8.26 15.20
C SER A 286 2.78 8.33 16.67
N GLU A 287 1.91 7.42 17.14
CA GLU A 287 1.48 7.29 18.54
C GLU A 287 2.34 6.32 19.36
N MET A 288 3.28 5.62 18.72
CA MET A 288 4.13 4.62 19.36
C MET A 288 5.19 5.28 20.25
N GLU A 289 5.33 4.81 21.49
CA GLU A 289 6.35 5.32 22.43
C GLU A 289 7.76 4.86 22.06
N ASP A 290 7.91 3.66 21.51
CA ASP A 290 9.20 3.10 21.10
C ASP A 290 9.59 3.60 19.72
N ASP A 291 10.87 3.88 19.51
CA ASP A 291 11.41 4.11 18.18
C ASP A 291 11.32 2.85 17.32
N PHE A 292 10.99 3.03 16.05
CA PHE A 292 10.92 1.95 15.06
C PHE A 292 11.77 2.25 13.84
N GLY A 293 12.04 1.21 13.06
CA GLY A 293 12.61 1.31 11.73
C GLY A 293 11.78 0.53 10.72
N PHE A 294 12.10 0.69 9.44
CA PHE A 294 11.45 0.01 8.33
C PHE A 294 12.49 -0.41 7.30
N VAL A 295 12.42 -1.64 6.84
CA VAL A 295 13.25 -2.20 5.77
C VAL A 295 12.39 -2.93 4.76
N ALA A 296 12.92 -3.16 3.55
CA ALA A 296 12.25 -3.96 2.54
C ALA A 296 11.89 -5.36 3.09
N PHE A 297 10.93 -6.02 2.47
CA PHE A 297 10.69 -7.43 2.77
C PHE A 297 11.95 -8.27 2.42
N PRO A 298 12.38 -9.23 3.26
CA PRO A 298 13.62 -9.96 3.05
C PRO A 298 13.60 -10.81 1.79
N MET A 299 14.75 -10.93 1.12
CA MET A 299 14.90 -11.76 -0.07
C MET A 299 14.73 -13.25 0.25
N GLY A 300 13.98 -13.94 -0.59
CA GLY A 300 13.94 -15.39 -0.61
C GLY A 300 15.17 -16.00 -1.28
N PRO A 301 15.40 -17.31 -1.10
CA PRO A 301 16.61 -18.00 -1.61
C PRO A 301 16.70 -18.04 -3.14
N GLN A 302 15.61 -17.83 -3.86
CA GLN A 302 15.62 -17.83 -5.33
C GLN A 302 15.77 -16.42 -5.93
N SER A 303 15.85 -15.37 -5.09
CA SER A 303 16.01 -13.98 -5.52
C SER A 303 17.36 -13.41 -5.12
N SER A 304 17.87 -12.47 -5.92
CA SER A 304 19.08 -11.68 -5.62
C SER A 304 18.78 -10.19 -5.41
N GLU A 305 17.52 -9.80 -5.53
CA GLU A 305 17.07 -8.42 -5.44
C GLU A 305 15.84 -8.33 -4.51
N TYR A 306 15.69 -7.17 -3.86
CA TYR A 306 14.48 -6.88 -3.11
C TYR A 306 13.34 -6.62 -4.06
N THR A 307 12.19 -7.19 -3.75
CA THR A 307 10.95 -6.97 -4.50
C THR A 307 10.12 -5.92 -3.79
N ASN A 308 9.61 -4.96 -4.54
CA ASN A 308 8.60 -4.04 -4.04
C ASN A 308 7.23 -4.73 -4.17
N CYS A 309 6.70 -5.18 -3.05
CA CYS A 309 5.49 -5.99 -2.98
C CYS A 309 4.24 -5.12 -2.76
#